data_e8502e5de6d58788225c95db642d75be
#
_entry.id   e8502e5de6d58788225c95db642d75be
#
_cell.length_a   1.000
_cell.length_b   1.000
_cell.length_c   1.000
_cell.angle_alpha   90.00
_cell.angle_beta   90.00
_cell.angle_gamma   90.00
#
_symmetry.space_group_name_H-M   'P 1'
#
loop_
_entity.id
_entity.type
_entity.pdbx_description
1 polymer ?
#
loop_
_entity_poly.entity_id
_entity_poly.type
_entity_poly.pdbx_seq_one_letter_code
_entity_poly.pdbx_strand_id
1 'polypeptide(L)'
;VNYGISAPAISREKGLVIENLTAGEAPNMVASSAKVVLRGADDEILEKIRSFSPKNNTKLEINKSDRRVEISITGISAHGSTPNKGQSALAALVDLLAELPLEDSEMKRLLSTIRNKIGYEFCGESLGISGRDSMSGELTLNMGTLRLQAGVLKLVINIRYPVFFNEAMIRSQIEEAFNGFRVETYHHQKPLYVSPDSELVKMCREVYKEVTGHDEEPIAIGGGTYARAVPNAVAFGALLPGNVELAHQPNERISIEDVLLVARIYAQLFLRFLQT
;
A
#
# COMPACT_ATOMS: atom_id res chain seq x y z
N VAL A 1 1.04 6.93 5.91
CA VAL A 1 1.45 6.35 7.20
C VAL A 1 1.51 4.83 7.11
N ASN A 2 2.45 4.20 7.81
CA ASN A 2 2.53 2.74 7.94
C ASN A 2 2.18 2.34 9.38
N TYR A 3 1.20 1.47 9.52
CA TYR A 3 0.88 0.85 10.80
C TYR A 3 1.27 -0.63 10.78
N GLY A 4 1.86 -1.09 11.88
CA GLY A 4 2.09 -2.50 12.15
C GLY A 4 1.12 -3.02 13.19
N ILE A 5 0.48 -4.15 12.89
CA ILE A 5 -0.49 -4.82 13.76
C ILE A 5 0.03 -6.21 14.03
N SER A 6 0.17 -6.58 15.29
CA SER A 6 0.81 -7.85 15.64
C SER A 6 0.13 -8.60 16.77
N ALA A 7 0.22 -9.93 16.69
CA ALA A 7 -0.17 -10.88 17.72
C ALA A 7 0.96 -11.87 17.98
N PRO A 8 1.17 -12.30 19.25
CA PRO A 8 2.08 -13.39 19.56
C PRO A 8 1.52 -14.71 18.99
N ALA A 9 2.43 -15.56 18.49
CA ALA A 9 2.10 -16.92 18.11
C ALA A 9 2.27 -17.85 19.31
N ILE A 10 1.25 -18.63 19.62
CA ILE A 10 1.31 -19.64 20.66
C ILE A 10 1.69 -20.96 20.01
N SER A 11 2.89 -21.45 20.30
CA SER A 11 3.33 -22.75 19.79
C SER A 11 2.47 -23.87 20.38
N ARG A 12 1.88 -24.70 19.50
CA ARG A 12 1.13 -25.90 19.90
C ARG A 12 1.64 -27.12 19.13
N GLU A 13 1.69 -28.25 19.80
CA GLU A 13 2.21 -29.52 19.22
C GLU A 13 1.18 -30.26 18.39
N LYS A 14 -0.12 -30.05 18.62
CA LYS A 14 -1.24 -30.74 17.98
C LYS A 14 -2.11 -29.78 17.19
N GLY A 15 -2.84 -30.32 16.20
CA GLY A 15 -3.78 -29.57 15.33
C GLY A 15 -3.12 -28.86 14.17
N LEU A 16 -3.88 -27.99 13.50
CA LEU A 16 -3.43 -27.21 12.34
C LEU A 16 -2.66 -25.97 12.79
N VAL A 17 -1.38 -25.91 12.44
CA VAL A 17 -0.46 -24.85 12.88
C VAL A 17 0.22 -24.20 11.67
N ILE A 18 0.38 -22.88 11.72
CA ILE A 18 1.22 -22.14 10.77
C ILE A 18 2.69 -22.25 11.25
N GLU A 19 3.53 -22.95 10.48
CA GLU A 19 4.97 -23.04 10.76
C GLU A 19 5.74 -21.86 10.17
N ASN A 20 5.34 -21.39 9.00
CA ASN A 20 5.96 -20.25 8.32
C ASN A 20 4.90 -19.48 7.54
N LEU A 21 5.02 -18.17 7.53
CA LEU A 21 4.17 -17.30 6.74
C LEU A 21 4.96 -16.06 6.29
N THR A 22 4.95 -15.84 4.99
CA THR A 22 5.55 -14.64 4.38
C THR A 22 4.67 -14.18 3.23
N ALA A 23 4.23 -12.93 3.26
CA ALA A 23 3.48 -12.32 2.17
C ALA A 23 3.94 -10.88 1.96
N GLY A 24 4.04 -10.48 0.69
CA GLY A 24 4.44 -9.15 0.26
C GLY A 24 5.92 -8.85 0.49
N GLU A 25 6.41 -7.82 -0.16
CA GLU A 25 7.82 -7.42 -0.15
C GLU A 25 8.03 -6.09 0.56
N ALA A 26 7.17 -5.11 0.30
CA ALA A 26 7.26 -3.76 0.85
C ALA A 26 5.89 -3.21 1.27
N PRO A 27 5.81 -2.36 2.31
CA PRO A 27 4.54 -1.80 2.78
C PRO A 27 3.79 -1.00 1.72
N ASN A 28 4.49 -0.31 0.84
CA ASN A 28 3.95 0.58 -0.19
C ASN A 28 3.68 -0.10 -1.54
N MET A 29 3.68 -1.43 -1.57
CA MET A 29 3.40 -2.24 -2.75
C MET A 29 2.29 -3.24 -2.44
N VAL A 30 1.40 -3.49 -3.41
CA VAL A 30 0.44 -4.60 -3.35
C VAL A 30 1.23 -5.92 -3.37
N ALA A 31 0.95 -6.79 -2.41
CA ALA A 31 1.63 -8.07 -2.28
C ALA A 31 1.34 -8.99 -3.46
N SER A 32 2.29 -9.15 -4.37
CA SER A 32 2.18 -10.05 -5.54
C SER A 32 2.50 -11.51 -5.22
N SER A 33 3.05 -11.80 -4.05
CA SER A 33 3.34 -13.16 -3.60
C SER A 33 2.97 -13.35 -2.13
N ALA A 34 2.47 -14.54 -1.81
CA ALA A 34 2.23 -14.97 -0.44
C ALA A 34 2.50 -16.46 -0.32
N LYS A 35 3.17 -16.87 0.76
CA LYS A 35 3.50 -18.26 1.05
C LYS A 35 3.19 -18.58 2.50
N VAL A 36 2.64 -19.77 2.73
CA VAL A 36 2.44 -20.33 4.06
C VAL A 36 2.79 -21.80 4.08
N VAL A 37 3.39 -22.25 5.17
CA VAL A 37 3.60 -23.68 5.47
C VAL A 37 2.72 -24.03 6.66
N LEU A 38 1.80 -24.95 6.44
CA LEU A 38 0.89 -25.49 7.44
C LEU A 38 1.37 -26.88 7.85
N ARG A 39 1.29 -27.19 9.14
CA ARG A 39 1.51 -28.52 9.70
C ARG A 39 0.24 -29.03 10.36
N GLY A 40 -0.03 -30.32 10.23
CA GLY A 40 -1.17 -30.98 10.86
C GLY A 40 -2.48 -30.90 10.03
N ALA A 41 -2.38 -30.59 8.75
CA ALA A 41 -3.54 -30.66 7.85
C ALA A 41 -3.93 -32.12 7.59
N ASP A 42 -5.14 -32.47 7.92
CA ASP A 42 -5.79 -33.70 7.53
C ASP A 42 -6.45 -33.61 6.13
N ASP A 43 -7.10 -34.67 5.68
CA ASP A 43 -7.70 -34.70 4.37
C ASP A 43 -8.91 -33.74 4.25
N GLU A 44 -9.65 -33.49 5.31
CA GLU A 44 -10.76 -32.53 5.31
C GLU A 44 -10.24 -31.09 5.13
N ILE A 45 -9.19 -30.73 5.86
CA ILE A 45 -8.52 -29.44 5.73
C ILE A 45 -7.94 -29.28 4.32
N LEU A 46 -7.34 -30.35 3.79
CA LEU A 46 -6.76 -30.32 2.45
C LEU A 46 -7.83 -30.10 1.36
N GLU A 47 -8.99 -30.72 1.49
CA GLU A 47 -10.13 -30.48 0.58
C GLU A 47 -10.66 -29.05 0.68
N LYS A 48 -10.74 -28.46 1.89
CA LYS A 48 -11.08 -27.04 2.05
C LYS A 48 -10.08 -26.13 1.34
N ILE A 49 -8.78 -26.41 1.45
CA ILE A 49 -7.74 -25.64 0.79
C ILE A 49 -7.86 -25.77 -0.73
N ARG A 50 -8.11 -26.99 -1.26
CA ARG A 50 -8.26 -27.24 -2.70
C ARG A 50 -9.51 -26.61 -3.30
N SER A 51 -10.60 -26.57 -2.54
CA SER A 51 -11.86 -25.96 -2.97
C SER A 51 -11.88 -24.44 -2.85
N PHE A 52 -10.88 -23.83 -2.20
CA PHE A 52 -10.79 -22.39 -2.06
C PHE A 52 -10.54 -21.71 -3.40
N SER A 53 -11.36 -20.70 -3.72
CA SER A 53 -11.22 -19.87 -4.91
C SER A 53 -11.02 -18.41 -4.51
N PRO A 54 -9.84 -17.83 -4.77
CA PRO A 54 -9.57 -16.43 -4.45
C PRO A 54 -10.51 -15.47 -5.21
N LYS A 55 -11.06 -14.48 -4.52
CA LYS A 55 -12.01 -13.51 -5.10
C LYS A 55 -11.39 -12.51 -6.09
N ASN A 56 -10.06 -12.37 -6.07
CA ASN A 56 -9.32 -11.35 -6.82
C ASN A 56 -8.46 -11.92 -7.96
N ASN A 57 -8.86 -13.08 -8.51
CA ASN A 57 -8.16 -13.74 -9.62
C ASN A 57 -6.67 -14.06 -9.38
N THR A 58 -6.23 -14.16 -8.13
CA THR A 58 -4.89 -14.66 -7.79
C THR A 58 -4.79 -16.16 -8.05
N LYS A 59 -3.58 -16.66 -8.32
CA LYS A 59 -3.33 -18.08 -8.58
C LYS A 59 -2.89 -18.77 -7.30
N LEU A 60 -3.50 -19.88 -6.98
CA LEU A 60 -3.21 -20.73 -5.84
C LEU A 60 -2.47 -21.99 -6.29
N GLU A 61 -1.37 -22.30 -5.64
CA GLU A 61 -0.61 -23.55 -5.81
C GLU A 61 -0.46 -24.24 -4.46
N ILE A 62 -0.60 -25.58 -4.44
CA ILE A 62 -0.58 -26.39 -3.23
C ILE A 62 0.42 -27.51 -3.41
N ASN A 63 1.40 -27.63 -2.51
CA ASN A 63 2.36 -28.71 -2.44
C ASN A 63 2.21 -29.43 -1.09
N LYS A 64 1.84 -30.73 -1.12
CA LYS A 64 1.74 -31.57 0.08
C LYS A 64 3.00 -32.44 0.20
N SER A 65 3.62 -32.43 1.37
CA SER A 65 4.73 -33.30 1.74
C SER A 65 4.51 -33.83 3.15
N ASP A 66 4.32 -35.11 3.30
CA ASP A 66 4.01 -35.79 4.58
C ASP A 66 2.88 -35.10 5.36
N ARG A 67 3.23 -34.47 6.49
CA ARG A 67 2.30 -33.73 7.36
C ARG A 67 2.30 -32.22 7.14
N ARG A 68 3.01 -31.74 6.08
CA ARG A 68 3.11 -30.33 5.72
C ARG A 68 2.39 -30.03 4.44
N VAL A 69 1.74 -28.90 4.40
CA VAL A 69 1.12 -28.34 3.20
C VAL A 69 1.71 -26.96 2.98
N GLU A 70 2.43 -26.79 1.88
CA GLU A 70 2.89 -25.48 1.42
C GLU A 70 1.87 -24.91 0.45
N ILE A 71 1.45 -23.69 0.69
CA ILE A 71 0.53 -22.95 -0.16
C ILE A 71 1.26 -21.71 -0.65
N SER A 72 1.26 -21.51 -1.96
CA SER A 72 1.80 -20.34 -2.63
C SER A 72 0.68 -19.64 -3.38
N ILE A 73 0.55 -18.34 -3.20
CA ILE A 73 -0.41 -17.51 -3.93
C ILE A 73 0.35 -16.45 -4.72
N THR A 74 0.02 -16.32 -5.99
CA THR A 74 0.61 -15.33 -6.90
C THR A 74 -0.48 -14.37 -7.37
N GLY A 75 -0.19 -13.09 -7.24
CA GLY A 75 -1.04 -11.98 -7.65
C GLY A 75 -0.33 -11.01 -8.60
N ILE A 76 -0.78 -9.76 -8.62
CA ILE A 76 -0.20 -8.69 -9.44
C ILE A 76 0.18 -7.52 -8.53
N SER A 77 1.44 -7.10 -8.62
CA SER A 77 1.92 -5.94 -7.88
C SER A 77 1.36 -4.64 -8.46
N ALA A 78 1.12 -3.70 -7.57
CA ALA A 78 0.82 -2.31 -7.91
C ALA A 78 1.37 -1.40 -6.81
N HIS A 79 1.53 -0.11 -7.12
CA HIS A 79 1.96 0.85 -6.12
C HIS A 79 0.84 1.07 -5.06
N GLY A 80 1.22 1.28 -3.79
CA GLY A 80 0.26 1.47 -2.69
C GLY A 80 -0.62 2.72 -2.78
N SER A 81 -0.38 3.62 -3.74
CA SER A 81 -1.28 4.73 -4.05
C SER A 81 -2.38 4.37 -5.07
N THR A 82 -2.24 3.25 -5.74
CA THR A 82 -3.21 2.72 -6.70
C THR A 82 -3.42 1.23 -6.48
N PRO A 83 -3.82 0.81 -5.26
CA PRO A 83 -3.87 -0.60 -4.90
C PRO A 83 -4.90 -1.39 -5.71
N ASN A 84 -5.92 -0.72 -6.21
CA ASN A 84 -6.95 -1.27 -7.10
C ASN A 84 -6.42 -1.74 -8.46
N LYS A 85 -5.23 -1.33 -8.86
CA LYS A 85 -4.55 -1.82 -10.08
C LYS A 85 -3.82 -3.15 -9.88
N GLY A 86 -3.69 -3.61 -8.63
CA GLY A 86 -3.03 -4.87 -8.28
C GLY A 86 -4.01 -5.98 -7.92
N GLN A 87 -3.45 -7.17 -7.68
CA GLN A 87 -4.18 -8.34 -7.16
C GLN A 87 -3.41 -8.86 -5.94
N SER A 88 -3.92 -8.59 -4.74
CA SER A 88 -3.22 -8.90 -3.49
C SER A 88 -3.24 -10.40 -3.18
N ALA A 89 -2.09 -11.05 -3.29
CA ALA A 89 -1.89 -12.42 -2.83
C ALA A 89 -2.03 -12.52 -1.30
N LEU A 90 -1.70 -11.46 -0.56
CA LEU A 90 -1.86 -11.40 0.89
C LEU A 90 -3.33 -11.43 1.29
N ALA A 91 -4.20 -10.65 0.62
CA ALA A 91 -5.63 -10.65 0.89
C ALA A 91 -6.24 -12.05 0.67
N ALA A 92 -5.86 -12.72 -0.42
CA ALA A 92 -6.31 -14.08 -0.71
C ALA A 92 -5.80 -15.09 0.32
N LEU A 93 -4.54 -14.97 0.78
CA LEU A 93 -4.00 -15.84 1.83
C LEU A 93 -4.73 -15.64 3.16
N VAL A 94 -5.00 -14.41 3.56
CA VAL A 94 -5.76 -14.11 4.78
C VAL A 94 -7.18 -14.65 4.70
N ASP A 95 -7.85 -14.49 3.55
CA ASP A 95 -9.21 -15.02 3.33
C ASP A 95 -9.24 -16.54 3.51
N LEU A 96 -8.28 -17.27 2.92
CA LEU A 96 -8.12 -18.72 3.10
C LEU A 96 -7.85 -19.08 4.57
N LEU A 97 -6.83 -18.49 5.19
CA LEU A 97 -6.41 -18.87 6.55
C LEU A 97 -7.45 -18.56 7.62
N ALA A 98 -8.25 -17.53 7.44
CA ALA A 98 -9.33 -17.19 8.36
C ALA A 98 -10.45 -18.24 8.38
N GLU A 99 -10.60 -19.07 7.33
CA GLU A 99 -11.58 -20.15 7.24
C GLU A 99 -11.07 -21.46 7.85
N LEU A 100 -9.75 -21.63 7.97
CA LEU A 100 -9.16 -22.85 8.47
C LEU A 100 -9.26 -22.97 9.99
N PRO A 101 -9.36 -24.21 10.55
CA PRO A 101 -9.42 -24.45 11.98
C PRO A 101 -8.03 -24.39 12.62
N LEU A 102 -7.42 -23.20 12.59
CA LEU A 102 -6.11 -22.99 13.23
C LEU A 102 -6.21 -23.16 14.73
N GLU A 103 -5.23 -23.87 15.31
CA GLU A 103 -5.14 -24.11 16.76
C GLU A 103 -4.69 -22.87 17.54
N ASP A 104 -3.88 -21.99 16.93
CA ASP A 104 -3.49 -20.74 17.54
C ASP A 104 -4.64 -19.73 17.50
N SER A 105 -5.32 -19.57 18.64
CA SER A 105 -6.49 -18.72 18.76
C SER A 105 -6.19 -17.24 18.52
N GLU A 106 -5.01 -16.75 18.89
CA GLU A 106 -4.62 -15.35 18.70
C GLU A 106 -4.30 -15.06 17.22
N MET A 107 -3.55 -15.94 16.55
CA MET A 107 -3.34 -15.83 15.12
C MET A 107 -4.65 -15.91 14.34
N LYS A 108 -5.52 -16.86 14.67
CA LYS A 108 -6.84 -17.01 14.04
C LYS A 108 -7.69 -15.76 14.24
N ARG A 109 -7.71 -15.21 15.46
CA ARG A 109 -8.43 -13.97 15.78
C ARG A 109 -7.89 -12.79 14.96
N LEU A 110 -6.55 -12.64 14.87
CA LEU A 110 -5.94 -11.59 14.06
C LEU A 110 -6.28 -11.74 12.57
N LEU A 111 -6.10 -12.93 11.99
CA LEU A 111 -6.43 -13.20 10.58
C LEU A 111 -7.91 -12.94 10.27
N SER A 112 -8.80 -13.35 11.16
CA SER A 112 -10.25 -13.09 11.01
C SER A 112 -10.56 -11.59 11.11
N THR A 113 -9.89 -10.86 12.01
CA THR A 113 -10.04 -9.41 12.12
C THR A 113 -9.54 -8.70 10.85
N ILE A 114 -8.38 -9.09 10.32
CA ILE A 114 -7.83 -8.54 9.07
C ILE A 114 -8.82 -8.78 7.92
N ARG A 115 -9.34 -10.02 7.79
CA ARG A 115 -10.32 -10.37 6.78
C ARG A 115 -11.57 -9.49 6.85
N ASN A 116 -12.11 -9.28 8.04
CA ASN A 116 -13.38 -8.57 8.24
C ASN A 116 -13.23 -7.05 8.20
N LYS A 117 -12.06 -6.52 8.56
CA LYS A 117 -11.83 -5.07 8.67
C LYS A 117 -11.07 -4.48 7.48
N ILE A 118 -10.40 -5.33 6.70
CA ILE A 118 -9.66 -4.88 5.51
C ILE A 118 -10.04 -5.76 4.30
N GLY A 119 -9.82 -7.08 4.40
CA GLY A 119 -10.15 -8.01 3.33
C GLY A 119 -9.53 -7.62 1.99
N TYR A 120 -10.39 -7.36 1.01
CA TYR A 120 -10.01 -6.92 -0.34
C TYR A 120 -10.27 -5.42 -0.59
N GLU A 121 -10.60 -4.65 0.43
CA GLU A 121 -10.86 -3.21 0.31
C GLU A 121 -9.58 -2.41 0.07
N PHE A 122 -9.74 -1.26 -0.59
CA PHE A 122 -8.63 -0.37 -0.95
C PHE A 122 -8.74 1.01 -0.31
N CYS A 123 -9.90 1.35 0.26
CA CYS A 123 -10.20 2.69 0.77
C CYS A 123 -10.54 2.69 2.26
N GLY A 124 -10.58 1.52 2.91
CA GLY A 124 -10.77 1.37 4.36
C GLY A 124 -12.20 1.62 4.84
N GLU A 125 -13.18 1.20 4.06
CA GLU A 125 -14.61 1.33 4.36
C GLU A 125 -14.96 0.59 5.65
N SER A 126 -14.57 -0.67 5.78
CA SER A 126 -14.84 -1.50 6.97
C SER A 126 -14.04 -1.08 8.20
N LEU A 127 -12.99 -0.25 8.04
CA LEU A 127 -12.27 0.41 9.13
C LEU A 127 -12.91 1.74 9.54
N GLY A 128 -13.89 2.26 8.78
CA GLY A 128 -14.49 3.56 9.04
C GLY A 128 -13.56 4.74 8.77
N ILE A 129 -12.53 4.57 7.92
CA ILE A 129 -11.56 5.61 7.59
C ILE A 129 -11.65 6.09 6.15
N SER A 130 -12.54 5.51 5.35
CA SER A 130 -12.73 5.88 3.95
C SER A 130 -13.18 7.33 3.81
N GLY A 131 -12.77 7.96 2.72
CA GLY A 131 -13.20 9.30 2.39
C GLY A 131 -12.32 9.96 1.35
N ARG A 132 -12.77 11.15 0.93
CA ARG A 132 -12.20 11.88 -0.20
C ARG A 132 -12.22 13.38 0.06
N ASP A 133 -11.22 14.10 -0.43
CA ASP A 133 -11.29 15.54 -0.61
C ASP A 133 -11.13 15.95 -2.09
N SER A 134 -11.50 17.20 -2.39
CA SER A 134 -11.43 17.72 -3.76
C SER A 134 -10.03 18.03 -4.23
N MET A 135 -9.05 18.12 -3.32
CA MET A 135 -7.68 18.58 -3.60
C MET A 135 -6.73 17.40 -3.85
N SER A 136 -6.87 16.33 -3.07
CA SER A 136 -5.91 15.21 -3.09
C SER A 136 -6.55 13.84 -3.36
N GLY A 137 -7.86 13.80 -3.59
CA GLY A 137 -8.57 12.59 -3.97
C GLY A 137 -8.96 11.73 -2.78
N GLU A 138 -8.93 10.41 -2.98
CA GLU A 138 -9.44 9.39 -2.07
C GLU A 138 -8.35 8.80 -1.18
N LEU A 139 -8.74 8.42 0.04
CA LEU A 139 -7.86 7.61 0.91
C LEU A 139 -7.58 6.26 0.23
N THR A 140 -6.32 5.83 0.28
CA THR A 140 -5.94 4.48 -0.15
C THR A 140 -5.34 3.67 0.99
N LEU A 141 -5.73 2.39 1.07
CA LEU A 141 -5.25 1.41 2.03
C LEU A 141 -4.66 0.22 1.29
N ASN A 142 -3.46 -0.19 1.66
CA ASN A 142 -2.78 -1.35 1.13
C ASN A 142 -2.24 -2.23 2.26
N MET A 143 -2.55 -3.52 2.24
CA MET A 143 -1.87 -4.54 3.03
C MET A 143 -0.55 -4.88 2.34
N GLY A 144 0.57 -4.32 2.84
CA GLY A 144 1.86 -4.47 2.18
C GLY A 144 2.57 -5.77 2.53
N THR A 145 2.66 -6.11 3.82
CA THR A 145 3.36 -7.33 4.25
C THR A 145 2.66 -8.03 5.42
N LEU A 146 2.70 -9.37 5.43
CA LEU A 146 2.31 -10.20 6.55
C LEU A 146 3.39 -11.26 6.77
N ARG A 147 3.95 -11.34 7.97
CA ARG A 147 5.05 -12.24 8.30
C ARG A 147 4.88 -12.88 9.67
N LEU A 148 5.17 -14.18 9.74
CA LEU A 148 5.40 -14.87 11.01
C LEU A 148 6.92 -14.91 11.26
N GLN A 149 7.38 -14.17 12.25
CA GLN A 149 8.80 -14.07 12.57
C GLN A 149 9.00 -14.05 14.08
N ALA A 150 9.96 -14.84 14.58
CA ALA A 150 10.27 -14.94 16.02
C ALA A 150 9.04 -15.14 16.91
N GLY A 151 8.08 -15.96 16.47
CA GLY A 151 6.84 -16.23 17.21
C GLY A 151 5.84 -15.06 17.23
N VAL A 152 5.94 -14.12 16.30
CA VAL A 152 4.99 -13.00 16.18
C VAL A 152 4.46 -12.95 14.76
N LEU A 153 3.13 -12.98 14.61
CA LEU A 153 2.47 -12.68 13.35
C LEU A 153 2.25 -11.16 13.25
N LYS A 154 2.78 -10.56 12.19
CA LYS A 154 2.78 -9.11 12.01
C LYS A 154 2.32 -8.72 10.62
N LEU A 155 1.25 -7.92 10.58
CA LEU A 155 0.76 -7.22 9.39
C LEU A 155 1.34 -5.81 9.36
N VAL A 156 1.75 -5.34 8.18
CA VAL A 156 2.04 -3.92 7.93
C VAL A 156 1.11 -3.41 6.84
N ILE A 157 0.34 -2.37 7.18
CA ILE A 157 -0.52 -1.65 6.25
C ILE A 157 0.07 -0.30 5.90
N ASN A 158 -0.11 0.15 4.67
CA ASN A 158 0.22 1.49 4.19
C ASN A 158 -1.07 2.24 3.89
N ILE A 159 -1.25 3.39 4.53
CA ILE A 159 -2.39 4.26 4.32
C ILE A 159 -1.91 5.60 3.77
N ARG A 160 -2.53 6.05 2.68
CA ARG A 160 -2.37 7.39 2.12
C ARG A 160 -3.69 8.09 2.24
N TYR A 161 -3.70 9.18 2.98
CA TYR A 161 -4.92 9.88 3.34
C TYR A 161 -4.94 11.29 2.75
N PRO A 162 -6.13 11.82 2.45
CA PRO A 162 -6.31 13.16 1.89
C PRO A 162 -5.76 14.27 2.80
N VAL A 163 -5.43 15.41 2.19
CA VAL A 163 -4.78 16.55 2.86
C VAL A 163 -5.55 17.04 4.08
N PHE A 164 -6.88 17.06 3.99
CA PHE A 164 -7.74 17.58 5.07
C PHE A 164 -8.17 16.51 6.07
N PHE A 165 -7.65 15.29 5.98
CA PHE A 165 -7.97 14.24 6.94
C PHE A 165 -7.11 14.33 8.20
N ASN A 166 -7.72 13.95 9.32
CA ASN A 166 -7.05 13.90 10.60
C ASN A 166 -6.43 12.51 10.82
N GLU A 167 -5.09 12.43 10.84
CA GLU A 167 -4.37 11.17 11.10
C GLU A 167 -4.71 10.57 12.47
N ALA A 168 -4.94 11.39 13.48
CA ALA A 168 -5.30 10.89 14.81
C ALA A 168 -6.66 10.14 14.80
N MET A 169 -7.61 10.56 13.98
CA MET A 169 -8.87 9.84 13.78
C MET A 169 -8.61 8.48 13.08
N ILE A 170 -7.81 8.47 12.02
CA ILE A 170 -7.44 7.23 11.32
C ILE A 170 -6.80 6.25 12.28
N ARG A 171 -5.86 6.71 13.08
CA ARG A 171 -5.19 5.91 14.10
C ARG A 171 -6.16 5.35 15.13
N SER A 172 -7.06 6.16 15.67
CA SER A 172 -8.08 5.76 16.64
C SER A 172 -8.97 4.64 16.08
N GLN A 173 -9.42 4.76 14.83
CA GLN A 173 -10.24 3.74 14.17
C GLN A 173 -9.49 2.41 13.97
N ILE A 174 -8.20 2.47 13.65
CA ILE A 174 -7.36 1.27 13.54
C ILE A 174 -7.18 0.62 14.92
N GLU A 175 -6.87 1.41 15.97
CA GLU A 175 -6.70 0.91 17.33
C GLU A 175 -8.00 0.28 17.86
N GLU A 176 -9.16 0.85 17.53
CA GLU A 176 -10.47 0.29 17.87
C GLU A 176 -10.75 -1.01 17.08
N ALA A 177 -10.54 -1.03 15.78
CA ALA A 177 -10.77 -2.20 14.94
C ALA A 177 -9.89 -3.40 15.32
N PHE A 178 -8.66 -3.13 15.79
CA PHE A 178 -7.69 -4.12 16.22
C PHE A 178 -7.49 -4.15 17.73
N ASN A 179 -8.54 -3.84 18.48
CA ASN A 179 -8.50 -3.87 19.92
C ASN A 179 -8.06 -5.27 20.46
N GLY A 180 -7.13 -5.28 21.41
CA GLY A 180 -6.49 -6.47 21.94
C GLY A 180 -5.29 -6.98 21.12
N PHE A 181 -4.89 -6.28 20.09
CA PHE A 181 -3.62 -6.47 19.36
C PHE A 181 -2.70 -5.27 19.56
N ARG A 182 -1.40 -5.48 19.34
CA ARG A 182 -0.43 -4.39 19.39
C ARG A 182 -0.46 -3.63 18.07
N VAL A 183 -0.78 -2.34 18.13
CA VAL A 183 -0.77 -1.42 16.99
C VAL A 183 0.39 -0.44 17.15
N GLU A 184 1.25 -0.33 16.15
CA GLU A 184 2.41 0.56 16.15
C GLU A 184 2.47 1.41 14.88
N THR A 185 2.82 2.68 14.99
CA THR A 185 3.12 3.54 13.84
C THR A 185 4.60 3.43 13.53
N TYR A 186 4.95 2.93 12.34
CA TYR A 186 6.36 2.78 11.90
C TYR A 186 6.90 4.00 11.19
N HIS A 187 6.07 4.61 10.37
CA HIS A 187 6.45 5.73 9.55
C HIS A 187 5.24 6.60 9.29
N HIS A 188 5.36 7.87 9.58
CA HIS A 188 4.33 8.85 9.30
C HIS A 188 4.93 10.06 8.60
N GLN A 189 4.40 10.38 7.43
CA GLN A 189 4.65 11.63 6.74
C GLN A 189 3.30 12.30 6.48
N LYS A 190 3.17 13.55 6.92
CA LYS A 190 1.98 14.35 6.61
C LYS A 190 1.86 14.57 5.10
N PRO A 191 0.67 14.69 4.55
CA PRO A 191 0.50 15.17 3.18
C PRO A 191 1.20 16.51 2.99
N LEU A 192 1.86 16.68 1.84
CA LEU A 192 2.35 17.98 1.42
C LEU A 192 1.23 18.68 0.65
N TYR A 193 0.91 19.89 1.06
CA TYR A 193 -0.06 20.74 0.37
C TYR A 193 0.47 22.17 0.30
N VAL A 194 0.51 22.71 -0.90
CA VAL A 194 0.73 24.15 -1.16
C VAL A 194 -0.45 24.64 -2.00
N SER A 195 -1.09 25.72 -1.56
CA SER A 195 -2.27 26.25 -2.25
C SER A 195 -1.97 26.54 -3.73
N PRO A 196 -2.85 26.16 -4.66
CA PRO A 196 -2.78 26.61 -6.05
C PRO A 196 -2.73 28.14 -6.20
N ASP A 197 -3.27 28.86 -5.23
CA ASP A 197 -3.29 30.33 -5.20
C ASP A 197 -2.01 30.95 -4.64
N SER A 198 -1.05 30.14 -4.15
CA SER A 198 0.23 30.66 -3.68
C SER A 198 1.03 31.28 -4.82
N GLU A 199 1.86 32.28 -4.51
CA GLU A 199 2.74 32.93 -5.48
C GLU A 199 3.67 31.91 -6.17
N LEU A 200 4.21 30.96 -5.39
CA LEU A 200 5.07 29.89 -5.91
C LEU A 200 4.38 29.07 -6.99
N VAL A 201 3.15 28.57 -6.73
CA VAL A 201 2.42 27.72 -7.69
C VAL A 201 1.99 28.53 -8.90
N LYS A 202 1.50 29.77 -8.72
CA LYS A 202 1.18 30.66 -9.84
C LYS A 202 2.39 30.92 -10.72
N MET A 203 3.53 31.23 -10.15
CA MET A 203 4.79 31.44 -10.89
C MET A 203 5.21 30.19 -11.66
N CYS A 204 5.17 29.00 -11.04
CA CYS A 204 5.47 27.75 -11.72
C CYS A 204 4.54 27.52 -12.92
N ARG A 205 3.24 27.76 -12.75
CA ARG A 205 2.22 27.60 -13.79
C ARG A 205 2.41 28.60 -14.95
N GLU A 206 2.67 29.86 -14.65
CA GLU A 206 2.94 30.90 -15.65
C GLU A 206 4.16 30.58 -16.49
N VAL A 207 5.28 30.21 -15.85
CA VAL A 207 6.50 29.82 -16.55
C VAL A 207 6.28 28.58 -17.41
N TYR A 208 5.56 27.59 -16.90
CA TYR A 208 5.22 26.41 -17.67
C TYR A 208 4.45 26.77 -18.93
N LYS A 209 3.41 27.61 -18.79
CA LYS A 209 2.60 28.08 -19.91
C LYS A 209 3.41 28.88 -20.93
N GLU A 210 4.30 29.76 -20.49
CA GLU A 210 5.16 30.55 -21.37
C GLU A 210 6.13 29.70 -22.19
N VAL A 211 6.68 28.65 -21.57
CA VAL A 211 7.69 27.81 -22.23
C VAL A 211 7.08 26.73 -23.09
N THR A 212 5.95 26.15 -22.69
CA THR A 212 5.33 25.01 -23.38
C THR A 212 4.14 25.40 -24.25
N GLY A 213 3.50 26.56 -24.01
CA GLY A 213 2.24 26.96 -24.64
C GLY A 213 1.01 26.29 -24.04
N HIS A 214 1.16 25.41 -23.02
CA HIS A 214 0.09 24.66 -22.38
C HIS A 214 -0.25 25.26 -21.01
N ASP A 215 -1.52 25.37 -20.69
CA ASP A 215 -2.02 25.84 -19.39
C ASP A 215 -2.54 24.64 -18.60
N GLU A 216 -1.69 24.10 -17.73
CA GLU A 216 -2.00 22.90 -16.94
C GLU A 216 -2.28 23.26 -15.49
N GLU A 217 -3.30 22.61 -14.91
CA GLU A 217 -3.60 22.75 -13.50
C GLU A 217 -2.62 21.92 -12.63
N PRO A 218 -2.30 22.40 -11.42
CA PRO A 218 -1.54 21.60 -10.47
C PRO A 218 -2.26 20.28 -10.15
N ILE A 219 -1.50 19.20 -10.08
CA ILE A 219 -2.03 17.87 -9.80
C ILE A 219 -1.60 17.37 -8.43
N ALA A 220 -2.44 16.58 -7.78
CA ALA A 220 -2.08 15.80 -6.61
C ALA A 220 -1.56 14.42 -7.04
N ILE A 221 -0.47 13.97 -6.41
CA ILE A 221 0.08 12.64 -6.63
C ILE A 221 0.13 11.84 -5.33
N GLY A 222 -0.12 10.54 -5.41
CA GLY A 222 -0.03 9.65 -4.25
C GLY A 222 1.41 9.31 -3.82
N GLY A 223 2.43 9.70 -4.60
CA GLY A 223 3.84 9.50 -4.32
C GLY A 223 4.44 10.52 -3.35
N GLY A 224 5.57 10.19 -2.74
CA GLY A 224 6.41 11.15 -2.00
C GLY A 224 7.45 11.77 -2.92
N THR A 225 7.72 13.08 -2.73
CA THR A 225 8.77 13.82 -3.44
C THR A 225 9.73 14.48 -2.45
N TYR A 226 10.88 14.92 -2.92
CA TYR A 226 11.84 15.69 -2.12
C TYR A 226 11.27 17.02 -1.61
N ALA A 227 10.24 17.56 -2.26
CA ALA A 227 9.55 18.77 -1.80
C ALA A 227 9.05 18.66 -0.34
N ARG A 228 8.79 17.46 0.17
CA ARG A 228 8.41 17.25 1.59
C ARG A 228 9.51 17.58 2.59
N ALA A 229 10.75 17.63 2.16
CA ALA A 229 11.88 17.93 3.04
C ALA A 229 12.10 19.45 3.25
N VAL A 230 11.46 20.29 2.46
CA VAL A 230 11.64 21.75 2.47
C VAL A 230 10.29 22.44 2.71
N PRO A 231 10.18 23.36 3.67
CA PRO A 231 8.98 24.15 3.86
C PRO A 231 8.60 24.95 2.59
N ASN A 232 7.30 25.02 2.30
CA ASN A 232 6.76 25.77 1.16
C ASN A 232 7.36 25.38 -0.21
N ALA A 233 7.71 24.12 -0.38
CA ALA A 233 8.21 23.59 -1.63
C ALA A 233 7.13 22.78 -2.37
N VAL A 234 7.18 22.79 -3.67
CA VAL A 234 6.34 21.96 -4.54
C VAL A 234 7.24 21.08 -5.42
N ALA A 235 6.74 19.92 -5.82
CA ALA A 235 7.34 19.16 -6.89
C ALA A 235 6.91 19.78 -8.24
N PHE A 236 7.88 20.08 -9.07
CA PHE A 236 7.66 20.59 -10.40
C PHE A 236 8.40 19.65 -11.36
N GLY A 237 7.67 18.70 -11.88
CA GLY A 237 8.25 17.45 -12.31
C GLY A 237 8.71 17.34 -13.74
N ALA A 238 9.41 16.23 -14.01
CA ALA A 238 9.98 15.90 -15.32
C ALA A 238 9.02 15.11 -16.22
N LEU A 239 7.93 14.54 -15.68
CA LEU A 239 6.94 13.83 -16.49
C LEU A 239 5.98 14.84 -17.10
N LEU A 240 6.08 15.03 -18.39
CA LEU A 240 5.24 15.95 -19.16
C LEU A 240 3.91 15.28 -19.55
N PRO A 241 2.81 16.05 -19.74
CA PRO A 241 1.54 15.52 -20.18
C PRO A 241 1.66 14.67 -21.45
N GLY A 242 0.97 13.53 -21.48
CA GLY A 242 1.01 12.58 -22.60
C GLY A 242 2.14 11.55 -22.53
N ASN A 243 3.12 11.70 -21.65
CA ASN A 243 4.19 10.73 -21.44
C ASN A 243 3.74 9.57 -20.54
N VAL A 244 4.30 8.40 -20.79
CA VAL A 244 4.05 7.21 -19.98
C VAL A 244 4.83 7.31 -18.67
N GLU A 245 4.16 7.11 -17.54
CA GLU A 245 4.80 7.02 -16.24
C GLU A 245 5.58 5.71 -16.13
N LEU A 246 6.89 5.80 -16.05
CA LEU A 246 7.82 4.67 -15.91
C LEU A 246 8.57 4.68 -14.58
N ALA A 247 8.20 5.54 -13.63
CA ALA A 247 8.83 5.63 -12.33
C ALA A 247 8.83 4.26 -11.61
N HIS A 248 10.02 3.83 -11.18
CA HIS A 248 10.25 2.55 -10.53
C HIS A 248 9.97 1.31 -11.42
N GLN A 249 9.86 1.49 -12.73
CA GLN A 249 9.67 0.39 -13.67
C GLN A 249 11.01 -0.03 -14.33
N PRO A 250 11.13 -1.30 -14.76
CA PRO A 250 12.26 -1.71 -15.60
C PRO A 250 12.33 -0.82 -16.86
N ASN A 251 13.53 -0.40 -17.22
CA ASN A 251 13.79 0.49 -18.35
C ASN A 251 13.17 1.90 -18.20
N GLU A 252 13.09 2.41 -16.97
CA GLU A 252 12.75 3.80 -16.70
C GLU A 252 13.63 4.72 -17.55
N ARG A 253 13.01 5.65 -18.30
CA ARG A 253 13.68 6.54 -19.22
C ARG A 253 12.91 7.82 -19.41
N ILE A 254 13.60 8.86 -19.87
CA ILE A 254 13.05 10.14 -20.30
C ILE A 254 13.66 10.48 -21.68
N SER A 255 12.94 11.16 -22.56
CA SER A 255 13.48 11.62 -23.84
C SER A 255 14.48 12.77 -23.64
N ILE A 256 15.44 12.92 -24.55
CA ILE A 256 16.39 14.05 -24.51
C ILE A 256 15.64 15.37 -24.68
N GLU A 257 14.63 15.39 -25.55
CA GLU A 257 13.76 16.54 -25.79
C GLU A 257 13.07 17.01 -24.51
N ASP A 258 12.52 16.06 -23.72
CA ASP A 258 11.87 16.37 -22.45
C ASP A 258 12.87 16.89 -21.41
N VAL A 259 14.07 16.32 -21.34
CA VAL A 259 15.14 16.83 -20.46
C VAL A 259 15.48 18.28 -20.80
N LEU A 260 15.66 18.60 -22.07
CA LEU A 260 15.97 19.95 -22.53
C LEU A 260 14.83 20.92 -22.26
N LEU A 261 13.58 20.49 -22.47
CA LEU A 261 12.39 21.30 -22.20
C LEU A 261 12.26 21.60 -20.69
N VAL A 262 12.42 20.59 -19.85
CA VAL A 262 12.40 20.76 -18.40
C VAL A 262 13.53 21.67 -17.92
N ALA A 263 14.74 21.52 -18.44
CA ALA A 263 15.87 22.41 -18.13
C ALA A 263 15.55 23.87 -18.52
N ARG A 264 14.90 24.10 -19.66
CA ARG A 264 14.46 25.45 -20.08
C ARG A 264 13.41 26.03 -19.14
N ILE A 265 12.43 25.23 -18.70
CA ILE A 265 11.41 25.63 -17.73
C ILE A 265 12.07 26.08 -16.42
N TYR A 266 12.98 25.26 -15.87
CA TYR A 266 13.68 25.60 -14.64
C TYR A 266 14.57 26.84 -14.78
N ALA A 267 15.29 26.99 -15.88
CA ALA A 267 16.10 28.19 -16.13
C ALA A 267 15.24 29.47 -16.12
N GLN A 268 14.09 29.43 -16.78
CA GLN A 268 13.15 30.55 -16.79
C GLN A 268 12.56 30.82 -15.40
N LEU A 269 12.24 29.78 -14.66
CA LEU A 269 11.74 29.89 -13.29
C LEU A 269 12.76 30.56 -12.37
N PHE A 270 14.02 30.14 -12.42
CA PHE A 270 15.10 30.76 -11.65
C PHE A 270 15.33 32.23 -12.01
N LEU A 271 15.29 32.56 -13.31
CA LEU A 271 15.39 33.96 -13.74
C LEU A 271 14.26 34.81 -13.15
N ARG A 272 13.05 34.28 -13.10
CA ARG A 272 11.90 34.97 -12.53
C ARG A 272 12.04 35.18 -11.01
N PHE A 273 12.52 34.18 -10.28
CA PHE A 273 12.82 34.31 -8.85
C PHE A 273 13.85 35.38 -8.53
N LEU A 274 14.84 35.60 -9.43
CA LEU A 274 15.86 36.63 -9.22
C LEU A 274 15.35 38.04 -9.48
N GLN A 275 14.17 38.20 -10.08
CA GLN A 275 13.56 39.48 -10.39
C GLN A 275 12.49 39.92 -9.37
N THR A 276 12.08 39.00 -8.46
CA THR A 276 11.19 39.28 -7.33
C THR A 276 11.97 39.61 -6.08
#